data_ca5d0c02e2802c1614904b0d1aebe3ec
#
_entry.id   ca5d0c02e2802c1614904b0d1aebe3ec
#
_cell.length_a   1.000
_cell.length_b   1.000
_cell.length_c   1.000
_cell.angle_alpha   90.00
_cell.angle_beta   90.00
_cell.angle_gamma   90.00
#
_symmetry.space_group_name_H-M   'P 1'
#
loop_
_entity.id
_entity.type
_entity.pdbx_description
1 polymer ?
#
loop_
_entity_poly.entity_id
_entity_poly.type
_entity_poly.pdbx_seq_one_letter_code
_entity_poly.pdbx_strand_id
1 'polypeptide(L)'
;TPIKSSAASDVYKRQEYHYIGAKSQHVEDWYRYPSSMDVRDFYGGDLQGVLDKMDYLEQLGVEVIYFNPLFVSPSNHKYDSQDYDHVDPHCGKIVKDGGRLLEGWETDNTHADRYILRTTDSENLEASDRLLIRVIEEAHKRGIRVILDGVFNHCGSFNKWLDRERIYENKPGYEKGAYISEDSPYHDYFSFHDNNRFLYNPTYDGWWGHDTLPKPVSYTHLRAHETRRHL
;
A
#
# COMPACT_ATOMS: atom_id res chain seq x y z
N THR A 1 15.62 -12.15 20.05
CA THR A 1 14.17 -12.07 20.32
C THR A 1 13.58 -11.05 19.35
N PRO A 2 12.61 -11.40 18.49
CA PRO A 2 11.96 -10.42 17.63
C PRO A 2 11.30 -9.36 18.51
N ILE A 3 11.59 -8.10 18.24
CA ILE A 3 10.91 -7.00 18.93
C ILE A 3 9.63 -6.73 18.14
N LYS A 4 8.49 -7.09 18.74
CA LYS A 4 7.21 -6.56 18.27
C LYS A 4 7.19 -5.07 18.61
N SER A 5 7.08 -4.21 17.61
CA SER A 5 6.55 -2.87 17.89
C SER A 5 5.12 -3.06 18.40
N SER A 6 4.83 -2.55 19.58
CA SER A 6 3.49 -2.67 20.18
C SER A 6 2.43 -1.97 19.32
N ALA A 7 2.82 -0.98 18.54
CA ALA A 7 1.96 -0.27 17.61
C ALA A 7 1.56 -1.14 16.39
N ALA A 8 2.51 -1.88 15.80
CA ALA A 8 2.23 -2.71 14.64
C ALA A 8 1.30 -3.89 14.95
N SER A 9 1.36 -4.45 16.17
CA SER A 9 0.50 -5.58 16.56
C SER A 9 -0.99 -5.22 16.65
N ASP A 10 -1.33 -3.96 16.87
CA ASP A 10 -2.73 -3.52 16.97
C ASP A 10 -3.35 -3.13 15.64
N VAL A 11 -2.51 -2.78 14.66
CA VAL A 11 -2.94 -2.29 13.35
C VAL A 11 -3.70 -3.35 12.55
N TYR A 12 -3.27 -4.61 12.61
CA TYR A 12 -3.86 -5.69 11.79
C TYR A 12 -4.81 -6.62 12.56
N LYS A 13 -5.24 -6.26 13.75
CA LYS A 13 -6.02 -7.18 14.61
C LYS A 13 -7.43 -7.53 14.11
N ARG A 14 -7.94 -6.87 13.05
CA ARG A 14 -9.31 -7.10 12.55
C ARG A 14 -9.44 -6.79 11.07
N GLN A 15 -10.52 -7.29 10.48
CA GLN A 15 -10.90 -7.23 9.08
C GLN A 15 -11.13 -5.80 8.59
N GLU A 16 -10.07 -5.13 8.15
CA GLU A 16 -10.16 -3.74 7.73
C GLU A 16 -10.79 -3.59 6.35
N TYR A 17 -10.48 -4.49 5.41
CA TYR A 17 -10.93 -4.46 4.02
C TYR A 17 -11.04 -5.89 3.46
N HIS A 18 -11.68 -6.00 2.29
CA HIS A 18 -11.80 -7.24 1.53
C HIS A 18 -10.86 -7.21 0.33
N TYR A 19 -9.99 -8.23 0.17
CA TYR A 19 -9.03 -8.33 -0.91
C TYR A 19 -8.86 -9.78 -1.37
N ILE A 20 -8.95 -10.00 -2.68
CA ILE A 20 -8.80 -11.33 -3.32
C ILE A 20 -9.61 -12.42 -2.60
N GLY A 21 -10.92 -12.20 -2.47
CA GLY A 21 -11.85 -13.19 -1.95
C GLY A 21 -11.82 -13.45 -0.45
N ALA A 22 -11.04 -12.68 0.33
CA ALA A 22 -11.04 -12.77 1.79
C ALA A 22 -10.54 -11.48 2.45
N LYS A 23 -10.45 -11.50 3.77
CA LYS A 23 -10.08 -10.36 4.60
C LYS A 23 -8.65 -10.44 5.07
N SER A 24 -8.03 -9.27 5.32
CA SER A 24 -6.72 -9.19 5.93
C SER A 24 -6.72 -9.87 7.30
N GLN A 25 -5.63 -10.55 7.63
CA GLN A 25 -5.51 -11.28 8.88
C GLN A 25 -4.15 -10.99 9.54
N HIS A 26 -4.19 -10.70 10.84
CA HIS A 26 -3.00 -10.60 11.66
C HIS A 26 -2.52 -11.98 12.10
N VAL A 27 -1.22 -12.22 11.97
CA VAL A 27 -0.55 -13.44 12.44
C VAL A 27 0.13 -13.13 13.78
N GLU A 28 -0.39 -13.73 14.86
CA GLU A 28 0.14 -13.49 16.20
C GLU A 28 1.46 -14.22 16.47
N ASP A 29 1.62 -15.41 15.91
CA ASP A 29 2.83 -16.21 16.05
C ASP A 29 3.86 -15.88 14.96
N TRP A 30 4.89 -15.13 15.31
CA TRP A 30 6.00 -14.78 14.44
C TRP A 30 6.79 -15.97 13.90
N TYR A 31 6.73 -17.10 14.55
CA TYR A 31 7.43 -18.33 14.17
C TYR A 31 6.56 -19.26 13.32
N ARG A 32 5.29 -18.91 13.13
CA ARG A 32 4.42 -19.65 12.21
C ARG A 32 4.95 -19.52 10.79
N TYR A 33 5.06 -20.65 10.08
CA TYR A 33 5.35 -20.59 8.65
C TYR A 33 4.29 -19.80 7.90
N PRO A 34 4.69 -18.91 6.96
CA PRO A 34 3.73 -18.24 6.09
C PRO A 34 2.85 -19.27 5.37
N SER A 35 1.57 -18.99 5.26
CA SER A 35 0.70 -19.78 4.40
C SER A 35 1.15 -19.60 2.95
N SER A 36 1.19 -20.68 2.19
CA SER A 36 1.66 -20.62 0.81
C SER A 36 0.73 -19.72 0.00
N MET A 37 1.28 -18.73 -0.68
CA MET A 37 0.55 -17.80 -1.57
C MET A 37 -0.50 -16.92 -0.90
N ASP A 38 -0.51 -16.75 0.44
CA ASP A 38 -1.46 -15.85 1.08
C ASP A 38 -0.91 -14.41 1.15
N VAL A 39 -1.55 -13.53 0.39
CA VAL A 39 -1.20 -12.10 0.30
C VAL A 39 -1.81 -11.26 1.42
N ARG A 40 -2.55 -11.87 2.34
CA ARG A 40 -3.36 -11.23 3.39
C ARG A 40 -2.84 -11.47 4.81
N ASP A 41 -1.83 -12.31 4.98
CA ASP A 41 -1.21 -12.59 6.28
C ASP A 41 -0.20 -11.50 6.65
N PHE A 42 -0.46 -10.79 7.76
CA PHE A 42 0.38 -9.70 8.25
C PHE A 42 0.99 -10.05 9.61
N TYR A 43 2.30 -9.97 9.71
CA TYR A 43 3.07 -10.30 10.91
C TYR A 43 3.39 -9.10 11.79
N GLY A 44 3.04 -7.87 11.37
CA GLY A 44 3.13 -6.66 12.16
C GLY A 44 4.54 -6.06 12.30
N GLY A 45 5.42 -6.25 11.32
CA GLY A 45 6.67 -5.51 11.22
C GLY A 45 6.44 -4.11 10.64
N ASP A 46 7.18 -3.10 11.13
CA ASP A 46 7.07 -1.72 10.69
C ASP A 46 8.42 -0.98 10.64
N LEU A 47 8.39 0.25 10.11
CA LEU A 47 9.57 1.12 10.00
C LEU A 47 10.12 1.54 11.38
N GLN A 48 9.27 1.61 12.42
CA GLN A 48 9.75 1.88 13.78
C GLN A 48 10.60 0.72 14.29
N GLY A 49 10.19 -0.52 14.04
CA GLY A 49 10.97 -1.70 14.38
C GLY A 49 12.33 -1.74 13.66
N VAL A 50 12.41 -1.25 12.41
CA VAL A 50 13.69 -1.09 11.71
C VAL A 50 14.56 -0.06 12.40
N LEU A 51 14.02 1.12 12.78
CA LEU A 51 14.73 2.14 13.54
C LEU A 51 15.29 1.58 14.86
N ASP A 52 14.46 0.86 15.60
CA ASP A 52 14.85 0.27 16.91
C ASP A 52 15.96 -0.77 16.77
N LYS A 53 16.20 -1.26 15.54
CA LYS A 53 17.23 -2.26 15.23
C LYS A 53 18.44 -1.72 14.47
N MET A 54 18.54 -0.42 14.24
CA MET A 54 19.65 0.17 13.47
C MET A 54 21.02 -0.16 14.06
N ASP A 55 21.19 -0.09 15.37
CA ASP A 55 22.46 -0.43 16.03
C ASP A 55 22.81 -1.91 15.87
N TYR A 56 21.81 -2.79 15.89
CA TYR A 56 22.02 -4.21 15.60
C TYR A 56 22.44 -4.45 14.15
N LEU A 57 21.84 -3.74 13.19
CA LEU A 57 22.18 -3.85 11.77
C LEU A 57 23.62 -3.36 11.52
N GLU A 58 24.01 -2.26 12.15
CA GLU A 58 25.37 -1.73 12.11
C GLU A 58 26.38 -2.73 12.69
N GLN A 59 26.12 -3.28 13.89
CA GLN A 59 26.97 -4.31 14.51
C GLN A 59 27.09 -5.59 13.69
N LEU A 60 26.04 -5.93 12.93
CA LEU A 60 26.04 -7.06 12.01
C LEU A 60 26.87 -6.79 10.73
N GLY A 61 27.29 -5.56 10.51
CA GLY A 61 28.04 -5.16 9.32
C GLY A 61 27.18 -4.96 8.06
N VAL A 62 25.92 -4.63 8.23
CA VAL A 62 25.01 -4.33 7.10
C VAL A 62 25.45 -3.03 6.42
N GLU A 63 25.70 -3.07 5.12
CA GLU A 63 26.06 -1.91 4.31
C GLU A 63 24.91 -1.33 3.51
N VAL A 64 23.87 -2.14 3.27
CA VAL A 64 22.68 -1.74 2.49
C VAL A 64 21.44 -2.39 3.06
N ILE A 65 20.39 -1.60 3.23
CA ILE A 65 19.03 -2.08 3.48
C ILE A 65 18.25 -1.97 2.18
N TYR A 66 17.75 -3.09 1.68
CA TYR A 66 16.82 -3.12 0.56
C TYR A 66 15.40 -3.34 1.11
N PHE A 67 14.53 -2.38 0.91
CA PHE A 67 13.12 -2.53 1.25
C PHE A 67 12.34 -3.05 0.04
N ASN A 68 11.57 -4.12 0.24
CA ASN A 68 10.43 -4.40 -0.64
C ASN A 68 9.50 -3.18 -0.69
N PRO A 69 8.56 -3.11 -1.63
CA PRO A 69 7.71 -1.92 -1.76
C PRO A 69 7.11 -1.48 -0.42
N LEU A 70 7.22 -0.19 -0.11
CA LEU A 70 6.69 0.43 1.12
C LEU A 70 5.48 1.31 0.86
N PHE A 71 5.12 1.53 -0.40
CA PHE A 71 3.98 2.35 -0.78
C PHE A 71 2.65 1.78 -0.31
N VAL A 72 1.64 2.64 -0.18
CA VAL A 72 0.29 2.20 0.22
C VAL A 72 -0.18 1.07 -0.67
N SER A 73 -0.59 -0.05 -0.07
CA SER A 73 -1.00 -1.26 -0.79
C SER A 73 -1.79 -2.20 0.10
N PRO A 74 -2.83 -2.88 -0.43
CA PRO A 74 -3.65 -3.81 0.35
C PRO A 74 -2.97 -5.16 0.64
N SER A 75 -1.96 -5.57 -0.12
CA SER A 75 -1.29 -6.86 0.13
C SER A 75 -0.12 -6.75 1.12
N ASN A 76 0.28 -7.88 1.68
CA ASN A 76 1.45 -7.97 2.55
C ASN A 76 2.76 -7.80 1.78
N HIS A 77 2.81 -8.17 0.50
CA HIS A 77 3.99 -8.01 -0.37
C HIS A 77 4.12 -6.63 -1.01
N LYS A 78 3.03 -5.85 -1.04
CA LYS A 78 2.94 -4.45 -1.51
C LYS A 78 3.32 -4.18 -2.97
N TYR A 79 3.33 -5.23 -3.82
CA TYR A 79 3.54 -5.06 -5.25
C TYR A 79 2.29 -4.57 -6.01
N ASP A 80 1.14 -4.46 -5.36
CA ASP A 80 -0.13 -3.95 -5.87
C ASP A 80 -0.40 -2.53 -5.36
N SER A 81 0.46 -1.59 -5.75
CA SER A 81 0.47 -0.23 -5.23
C SER A 81 -0.88 0.47 -5.38
N GLN A 82 -1.41 0.97 -4.26
CA GLN A 82 -2.61 1.80 -4.17
C GLN A 82 -2.28 3.28 -4.36
N ASP A 83 -1.21 3.75 -3.74
CA ASP A 83 -0.70 5.11 -3.86
C ASP A 83 0.83 5.08 -3.96
N TYR A 84 1.39 5.68 -5.01
CA TYR A 84 2.84 5.78 -5.20
C TYR A 84 3.48 6.99 -4.52
N ASP A 85 2.68 7.89 -4.00
CA ASP A 85 3.17 9.15 -3.45
C ASP A 85 3.57 9.04 -1.97
N HIS A 86 3.05 8.02 -1.27
CA HIS A 86 3.16 7.92 0.19
C HIS A 86 3.50 6.51 0.66
N VAL A 87 4.21 6.46 1.78
CA VAL A 87 4.45 5.24 2.55
C VAL A 87 3.16 4.74 3.17
N ASP A 88 2.93 3.43 3.10
CA ASP A 88 1.78 2.80 3.74
C ASP A 88 1.77 3.03 5.26
N PRO A 89 0.72 3.66 5.81
CA PRO A 89 0.63 3.91 7.24
C PRO A 89 0.67 2.66 8.12
N HIS A 90 0.34 1.49 7.57
CA HIS A 90 0.45 0.21 8.28
C HIS A 90 1.90 -0.24 8.48
N CYS A 91 2.82 0.17 7.61
CA CYS A 91 4.26 0.01 7.81
C CYS A 91 4.89 1.26 8.42
N GLY A 92 4.24 2.40 8.28
CA GLY A 92 4.67 3.72 8.72
C GLY A 92 4.12 4.09 10.09
N LYS A 93 3.32 5.16 10.13
CA LYS A 93 2.76 5.68 11.37
C LYS A 93 1.30 6.12 11.20
N ILE A 94 0.40 5.48 11.94
CA ILE A 94 -0.99 5.88 12.05
C ILE A 94 -1.12 6.87 13.21
N VAL A 95 -1.58 8.10 12.93
CA VAL A 95 -1.82 9.17 13.92
C VAL A 95 -3.30 9.44 14.09
N LYS A 96 -4.10 9.22 13.04
CA LYS A 96 -5.55 9.21 13.09
C LYS A 96 -6.07 7.80 12.86
N ASP A 97 -6.82 7.28 13.80
CA ASP A 97 -7.40 5.95 13.74
C ASP A 97 -8.87 5.98 14.14
N GLY A 98 -9.67 5.11 13.56
CA GLY A 98 -11.09 5.00 13.84
C GLY A 98 -11.87 4.47 12.65
N GLY A 99 -13.17 4.59 12.72
CA GLY A 99 -14.05 4.10 11.68
C GLY A 99 -14.44 2.62 11.86
N ARG A 100 -15.42 2.23 11.05
CA ARG A 100 -16.00 0.90 11.05
C ARG A 100 -15.06 -0.12 10.41
N LEU A 101 -15.10 -1.33 10.90
CA LEU A 101 -14.55 -2.51 10.25
C LEU A 101 -15.61 -3.18 9.40
N LEU A 102 -15.20 -3.92 8.37
CA LEU A 102 -16.12 -4.74 7.60
C LEU A 102 -16.69 -5.86 8.45
N GLU A 103 -18.00 -6.06 8.36
CA GLU A 103 -18.67 -7.22 8.96
C GLU A 103 -18.22 -8.53 8.29
N GLY A 104 -18.49 -9.66 8.95
CA GLY A 104 -18.01 -10.97 8.51
C GLY A 104 -18.37 -11.35 7.07
N TRP A 105 -19.46 -10.83 6.56
CA TRP A 105 -20.03 -11.11 5.25
C TRP A 105 -19.83 -9.98 4.21
N GLU A 106 -19.40 -8.79 4.63
CA GLU A 106 -19.22 -7.63 3.74
C GLU A 106 -17.98 -7.78 2.85
N THR A 107 -18.18 -7.48 1.57
CA THR A 107 -17.11 -7.43 0.55
C THR A 107 -16.97 -6.07 -0.10
N ASP A 108 -17.84 -5.12 0.23
CA ASP A 108 -17.84 -3.75 -0.31
C ASP A 108 -16.86 -2.87 0.47
N ASN A 109 -15.74 -2.55 -0.15
CA ASN A 109 -14.68 -1.75 0.45
C ASN A 109 -15.06 -0.28 0.64
N THR A 110 -16.15 0.21 0.03
CA THR A 110 -16.65 1.57 0.32
C THR A 110 -17.07 1.74 1.78
N HIS A 111 -17.33 0.63 2.46
CA HIS A 111 -17.66 0.56 3.88
C HIS A 111 -16.46 0.29 4.80
N ALA A 112 -15.28 0.16 4.27
CA ALA A 112 -14.06 -0.10 5.03
C ALA A 112 -13.49 1.19 5.67
N ASP A 113 -14.32 1.89 6.48
CA ASP A 113 -14.04 3.25 6.97
C ASP A 113 -12.68 3.37 7.64
N ARG A 114 -12.28 2.36 8.41
CA ARG A 114 -10.99 2.36 9.10
C ARG A 114 -9.83 2.27 8.13
N TYR A 115 -9.88 1.35 7.18
CA TYR A 115 -8.86 1.22 6.15
C TYR A 115 -8.76 2.51 5.32
N ILE A 116 -9.90 3.03 4.89
CA ILE A 116 -9.97 4.27 4.13
C ILE A 116 -9.34 5.44 4.93
N LEU A 117 -9.72 5.61 6.21
CA LEU A 117 -9.14 6.65 7.06
C LEU A 117 -7.61 6.48 7.18
N ARG A 118 -7.14 5.26 7.44
CA ARG A 118 -5.72 5.00 7.61
C ARG A 118 -4.91 5.29 6.36
N THR A 119 -5.42 4.94 5.18
CA THR A 119 -4.68 4.97 3.90
C THR A 119 -4.94 6.20 3.04
N THR A 120 -5.86 7.09 3.42
CA THR A 120 -6.19 8.30 2.63
C THR A 120 -6.11 9.61 3.42
N ASP A 121 -6.00 9.57 4.74
CA ASP A 121 -5.85 10.79 5.55
C ASP A 121 -4.43 11.34 5.44
N SER A 122 -4.30 12.63 5.10
CA SER A 122 -3.02 13.28 4.86
C SER A 122 -2.08 13.25 6.07
N GLU A 123 -2.61 13.33 7.30
CA GLU A 123 -1.77 13.30 8.50
C GLU A 123 -1.13 11.92 8.71
N ASN A 124 -1.85 10.83 8.39
CA ASN A 124 -1.30 9.47 8.42
C ASN A 124 -0.23 9.28 7.34
N LEU A 125 -0.52 9.73 6.12
CA LEU A 125 0.39 9.61 4.99
C LEU A 125 1.69 10.38 5.26
N GLU A 126 1.61 11.66 5.62
CA GLU A 126 2.76 12.48 5.94
C GLU A 126 3.55 12.00 7.18
N ALA A 127 2.86 11.47 8.20
CA ALA A 127 3.54 10.92 9.37
C ALA A 127 4.36 9.68 9.00
N SER A 128 3.87 8.88 8.06
CA SER A 128 4.55 7.69 7.54
C SER A 128 5.76 8.05 6.69
N ASP A 129 5.62 9.04 5.82
CA ASP A 129 6.72 9.58 5.02
C ASP A 129 7.84 10.13 5.91
N ARG A 130 7.48 10.92 6.94
CA ARG A 130 8.45 11.43 7.92
C ARG A 130 9.18 10.32 8.67
N LEU A 131 8.50 9.20 8.96
CA LEU A 131 9.15 8.07 9.60
C LEU A 131 10.15 7.38 8.67
N LEU A 132 9.83 7.21 7.38
CA LEU A 132 10.78 6.67 6.39
C LEU A 132 12.00 7.59 6.24
N ILE A 133 11.80 8.91 6.17
CA ILE A 133 12.90 9.88 6.13
C ILE A 133 13.82 9.67 7.32
N ARG A 134 13.27 9.53 8.53
CA ARG A 134 14.07 9.24 9.74
C ARG A 134 14.84 7.93 9.64
N VAL A 135 14.23 6.86 9.12
CA VAL A 135 14.91 5.57 8.91
C VAL A 135 16.12 5.75 7.97
N ILE A 136 15.93 6.48 6.88
CA ILE A 136 16.99 6.76 5.90
C ILE A 136 18.12 7.58 6.54
N GLU A 137 17.78 8.64 7.27
CA GLU A 137 18.77 9.48 7.96
C GLU A 137 19.59 8.69 9.00
N GLU A 138 18.94 7.85 9.80
CA GLU A 138 19.62 7.02 10.80
C GLU A 138 20.47 5.92 10.17
N ALA A 139 20.05 5.36 9.04
CA ALA A 139 20.86 4.44 8.25
C ALA A 139 22.11 5.15 7.69
N HIS A 140 21.95 6.31 7.08
CA HIS A 140 23.04 7.09 6.48
C HIS A 140 24.07 7.54 7.53
N LYS A 141 23.67 7.92 8.75
CA LYS A 141 24.59 8.26 9.86
C LYS A 141 25.53 7.09 10.21
N ARG A 142 25.11 5.86 9.95
CA ARG A 142 25.88 4.62 10.17
C ARG A 142 26.57 4.10 8.92
N GLY A 143 26.56 4.86 7.83
CA GLY A 143 27.13 4.44 6.54
C GLY A 143 26.31 3.38 5.81
N ILE A 144 25.09 3.10 6.25
CA ILE A 144 24.18 2.13 5.64
C ILE A 144 23.37 2.81 4.54
N ARG A 145 23.43 2.29 3.33
CA ARG A 145 22.64 2.77 2.19
C ARG A 145 21.24 2.17 2.22
N VAL A 146 20.28 2.90 1.66
CA VAL A 146 18.89 2.44 1.54
C VAL A 146 18.49 2.34 0.07
N ILE A 147 17.87 1.24 -0.31
CA ILE A 147 17.28 1.00 -1.63
C ILE A 147 15.78 0.75 -1.43
N LEU A 148 14.95 1.47 -2.19
CA LEU A 148 13.50 1.29 -2.22
C LEU A 148 13.10 0.57 -3.50
N ASP A 149 12.24 -0.44 -3.37
CA ASP A 149 11.66 -1.14 -4.52
C ASP A 149 10.52 -0.30 -5.12
N GLY A 150 10.55 -0.08 -6.43
CA GLY A 150 9.55 0.65 -7.18
C GLY A 150 8.81 -0.24 -8.18
N VAL A 151 7.50 -0.39 -8.00
CA VAL A 151 6.64 -1.19 -8.87
C VAL A 151 6.02 -0.31 -9.95
N PHE A 152 6.62 -0.27 -11.15
CA PHE A 152 6.19 0.62 -12.22
C PHE A 152 5.53 -0.10 -13.40
N ASN A 153 5.48 -1.43 -13.39
CA ASN A 153 4.91 -2.22 -14.48
C ASN A 153 3.37 -2.31 -14.40
N HIS A 154 2.83 -2.28 -13.21
CA HIS A 154 1.39 -2.34 -12.91
C HIS A 154 1.12 -1.62 -11.59
N CYS A 155 -0.14 -1.36 -11.31
CA CYS A 155 -0.61 -0.90 -10.00
C CYS A 155 -1.57 -1.92 -9.38
N GLY A 156 -2.14 -1.65 -8.23
CA GLY A 156 -3.20 -2.45 -7.63
C GLY A 156 -4.59 -2.02 -8.07
N SER A 157 -5.61 -2.86 -7.86
CA SER A 157 -7.03 -2.52 -8.10
C SER A 157 -7.54 -1.42 -7.15
N PHE A 158 -6.88 -1.23 -6.00
CA PHE A 158 -7.13 -0.15 -5.04
C PHE A 158 -6.50 1.18 -5.46
N ASN A 159 -5.71 1.20 -6.53
CA ASN A 159 -4.93 2.38 -6.93
C ASN A 159 -5.84 3.60 -7.17
N LYS A 160 -5.43 4.76 -6.64
CA LYS A 160 -6.21 6.01 -6.71
C LYS A 160 -6.49 6.51 -8.13
N TRP A 161 -5.65 6.15 -9.11
CA TRP A 161 -5.89 6.53 -10.52
C TRP A 161 -6.99 5.69 -11.16
N LEU A 162 -7.14 4.43 -10.74
CA LEU A 162 -8.22 3.54 -11.21
C LEU A 162 -9.45 3.64 -10.32
N ASP A 163 -9.26 3.56 -9.01
CA ASP A 163 -10.29 3.54 -7.95
C ASP A 163 -11.40 2.50 -8.21
N ARG A 164 -11.00 1.28 -8.59
CA ARG A 164 -11.95 0.18 -8.79
C ARG A 164 -12.74 -0.12 -7.52
N GLU A 165 -12.12 0.00 -6.38
CA GLU A 165 -12.72 -0.27 -5.07
C GLU A 165 -13.55 0.92 -4.53
N ARG A 166 -13.57 2.06 -5.25
CA ARG A 166 -14.38 3.25 -4.96
C ARG A 166 -14.08 3.90 -3.60
N ILE A 167 -12.89 3.72 -3.10
CA ILE A 167 -12.47 4.23 -1.78
C ILE A 167 -12.03 5.70 -1.81
N TYR A 168 -11.77 6.24 -3.00
CA TYR A 168 -11.39 7.65 -3.22
C TYR A 168 -12.52 8.50 -3.80
N GLU A 169 -13.59 7.91 -4.34
CA GLU A 169 -14.63 8.55 -5.16
C GLU A 169 -15.20 9.85 -4.55
N ASN A 170 -15.35 9.88 -3.23
CA ASN A 170 -15.96 11.02 -2.52
C ASN A 170 -15.00 11.65 -1.51
N LYS A 171 -13.70 11.45 -1.66
CA LYS A 171 -12.70 11.98 -0.73
C LYS A 171 -12.20 13.35 -1.16
N PRO A 172 -12.23 14.37 -0.27
CA PRO A 172 -11.63 15.67 -0.57
C PRO A 172 -10.14 15.54 -0.90
N GLY A 173 -9.70 16.22 -1.94
CA GLY A 173 -8.30 16.20 -2.38
C GLY A 173 -7.93 15.08 -3.35
N TYR A 174 -8.88 14.20 -3.70
CA TYR A 174 -8.68 13.15 -4.69
C TYR A 174 -9.58 13.38 -5.92
N GLU A 175 -9.02 13.13 -7.09
CA GLU A 175 -9.77 13.12 -8.34
C GLU A 175 -10.51 11.79 -8.51
N LYS A 176 -11.57 11.78 -9.31
CA LYS A 176 -12.27 10.54 -9.63
C LYS A 176 -11.36 9.59 -10.39
N GLY A 177 -11.33 8.33 -9.96
CA GLY A 177 -10.58 7.29 -10.66
C GLY A 177 -11.14 6.96 -12.05
N ALA A 178 -10.28 6.41 -12.90
CA ALA A 178 -10.63 6.04 -14.28
C ALA A 178 -11.73 4.96 -14.37
N TYR A 179 -11.87 4.13 -13.32
CA TYR A 179 -12.94 3.13 -13.25
C TYR A 179 -14.31 3.74 -12.94
N ILE A 180 -14.31 4.92 -12.29
CA ILE A 180 -15.52 5.59 -11.83
C ILE A 180 -16.13 6.46 -12.95
N SER A 181 -15.29 7.15 -13.75
CA SER A 181 -15.76 8.11 -14.74
C SER A 181 -14.85 8.14 -15.98
N GLU A 182 -15.49 8.30 -17.15
CA GLU A 182 -14.77 8.55 -18.42
C GLU A 182 -14.13 9.96 -18.43
N ASP A 183 -14.67 10.87 -17.64
CA ASP A 183 -14.13 12.23 -17.49
C ASP A 183 -12.98 12.31 -16.50
N SER A 184 -12.53 11.15 -15.95
CA SER A 184 -11.40 11.10 -15.03
C SER A 184 -10.13 11.60 -15.71
N PRO A 185 -9.30 12.44 -15.04
CA PRO A 185 -7.99 12.83 -15.58
C PRO A 185 -7.05 11.64 -15.75
N TYR A 186 -7.37 10.49 -15.15
CA TYR A 186 -6.61 9.25 -15.23
C TYR A 186 -7.17 8.25 -16.26
N HIS A 187 -8.25 8.62 -17.00
CA HIS A 187 -8.90 7.70 -17.93
C HIS A 187 -7.91 7.11 -18.94
N ASP A 188 -7.09 7.96 -19.54
CA ASP A 188 -6.10 7.57 -20.55
C ASP A 188 -4.89 6.82 -19.99
N TYR A 189 -4.83 6.62 -18.67
CA TYR A 189 -3.79 5.80 -18.05
C TYR A 189 -4.06 4.31 -18.23
N PHE A 190 -5.29 3.91 -18.58
CA PHE A 190 -5.70 2.51 -18.71
C PHE A 190 -6.35 2.24 -20.04
N SER A 191 -6.13 1.04 -20.60
CA SER A 191 -6.87 0.55 -21.77
C SER A 191 -8.13 -0.15 -21.30
N PHE A 192 -9.29 0.43 -21.60
CA PHE A 192 -10.59 -0.19 -21.34
C PHE A 192 -11.09 -0.91 -22.61
N HIS A 193 -11.64 -2.12 -22.45
CA HIS A 193 -12.09 -2.95 -23.56
C HIS A 193 -13.57 -2.77 -23.91
N ASP A 194 -14.38 -2.35 -22.94
CA ASP A 194 -15.80 -2.06 -23.11
C ASP A 194 -16.27 -0.98 -22.11
N ASN A 195 -17.52 -0.52 -22.30
CA ASN A 195 -18.12 0.49 -21.43
C ASN A 195 -18.75 -0.09 -20.16
N ASN A 196 -18.59 -1.40 -19.93
CA ASN A 196 -19.24 -2.09 -18.83
C ASN A 196 -18.31 -2.26 -17.60
N ARG A 197 -17.80 -1.15 -17.12
CA ARG A 197 -16.80 -1.07 -16.04
C ARG A 197 -17.29 -1.52 -14.68
N PHE A 198 -18.60 -1.64 -14.52
CA PHE A 198 -19.23 -2.02 -13.25
C PHE A 198 -19.57 -3.49 -13.15
N LEU A 199 -19.36 -4.27 -14.20
CA LEU A 199 -19.51 -5.72 -14.15
C LEU A 199 -18.19 -6.38 -13.72
N TYR A 200 -18.34 -7.54 -13.10
CA TYR A 200 -17.27 -8.34 -12.48
C TYR A 200 -16.14 -8.77 -13.42
N ASN A 201 -16.25 -8.56 -14.69
CA ASN A 201 -15.18 -8.85 -15.65
C ASN A 201 -14.21 -7.68 -15.76
N PRO A 202 -12.90 -7.92 -15.80
CA PRO A 202 -11.93 -6.87 -16.04
C PRO A 202 -12.21 -6.23 -17.39
N THR A 203 -12.52 -4.94 -17.38
CA THR A 203 -12.76 -4.14 -18.57
C THR A 203 -11.51 -3.41 -19.03
N TYR A 204 -10.39 -3.65 -18.37
CA TYR A 204 -9.09 -3.04 -18.61
C TYR A 204 -7.98 -4.08 -18.70
N ASP A 205 -6.85 -3.70 -19.28
CA ASP A 205 -5.67 -4.54 -19.34
C ASP A 205 -5.07 -4.75 -17.93
N GLY A 206 -4.91 -6.02 -17.54
CA GLY A 206 -4.20 -6.44 -16.35
C GLY A 206 -2.86 -7.11 -16.68
N TRP A 207 -1.87 -6.98 -15.78
CA TRP A 207 -0.61 -7.69 -15.89
C TRP A 207 -0.85 -9.19 -15.81
N TRP A 208 -0.40 -9.92 -16.83
CA TRP A 208 -0.72 -11.33 -17.06
C TRP A 208 -2.22 -11.68 -17.02
N GLY A 209 -3.09 -10.70 -17.32
CA GLY A 209 -4.53 -10.90 -17.28
C GLY A 209 -5.16 -10.86 -15.88
N HIS A 210 -4.38 -10.48 -14.84
CA HIS A 210 -4.92 -10.31 -13.48
C HIS A 210 -5.63 -8.96 -13.36
N ASP A 211 -6.91 -9.00 -13.02
CA ASP A 211 -7.74 -7.81 -12.80
C ASP A 211 -7.39 -7.04 -11.51
N THR A 212 -6.73 -7.70 -10.57
CA THR A 212 -6.19 -7.08 -9.35
C THR A 212 -4.89 -6.32 -9.58
N LEU A 213 -4.28 -6.47 -10.76
CA LEU A 213 -3.02 -5.84 -11.18
C LEU A 213 -3.20 -5.04 -12.46
N PRO A 214 -3.97 -3.93 -12.44
CA PRO A 214 -4.19 -3.08 -13.60
C PRO A 214 -2.87 -2.61 -14.21
N LYS A 215 -2.78 -2.66 -15.55
CA LYS A 215 -1.59 -2.23 -16.27
C LYS A 215 -1.81 -0.85 -16.87
N PRO A 216 -1.12 0.19 -16.40
CA PRO A 216 -1.16 1.49 -17.04
C PRO A 216 -0.59 1.42 -18.46
N VAL A 217 -1.23 2.08 -19.43
CA VAL A 217 -0.86 2.06 -20.86
C VAL A 217 0.48 2.70 -21.17
N SER A 218 0.99 3.54 -20.27
CA SER A 218 2.23 4.25 -20.52
C SER A 218 3.16 4.20 -19.33
N TYR A 219 4.21 3.42 -19.45
CA TYR A 219 5.38 3.43 -18.57
C TYR A 219 6.01 4.83 -18.43
N THR A 220 5.79 5.70 -19.40
CA THR A 220 6.29 7.08 -19.41
C THR A 220 5.54 8.01 -18.46
N HIS A 221 4.27 7.78 -18.18
CA HIS A 221 3.49 8.61 -17.26
C HIS A 221 3.90 8.39 -15.80
N LEU A 222 4.17 7.16 -15.39
CA LEU A 222 4.72 6.85 -14.06
C LEU A 222 6.08 7.52 -13.83
N ARG A 223 6.98 7.48 -14.82
CA ARG A 223 8.28 8.15 -14.75
C ARG A 223 8.19 9.68 -14.68
N ALA A 224 7.23 10.29 -15.35
CA ALA A 224 7.09 11.75 -15.38
C ALA A 224 6.69 12.34 -14.00
N HIS A 225 5.98 11.58 -13.16
CA HIS A 225 5.64 12.00 -11.80
C HIS A 225 6.83 11.93 -10.84
N GLU A 226 7.72 10.96 -10.98
CA GLU A 226 8.88 10.80 -10.11
C GLU A 226 9.94 11.90 -10.29
N THR A 227 10.15 12.36 -11.53
CA THR A 227 11.18 13.37 -11.82
C THR A 227 10.81 14.78 -11.36
N ARG A 228 9.55 15.05 -11.02
CA ARG A 228 9.12 16.38 -10.56
C ARG A 228 9.29 16.63 -9.06
N ARG A 229 9.59 15.61 -8.26
CA ARG A 229 9.74 15.73 -6.79
C ARG A 229 11.19 15.81 -6.29
N HIS A 230 12.16 15.73 -7.19
CA HIS A 230 13.60 15.74 -6.85
C HIS A 230 14.34 16.97 -7.38
N LEU A 231 13.63 18.09 -7.61
CA LEU A 231 14.26 19.38 -7.95
C LEU A 231 13.90 20.45 -6.93
#